data_1f197e88bfd0829b2ae5463b68883c37
#
_entry.id   1f197e88bfd0829b2ae5463b68883c37
#
_cell.length_a   1.000
_cell.length_b   1.000
_cell.length_c   1.000
_cell.angle_alpha   90.00
_cell.angle_beta   90.00
_cell.angle_gamma   90.00
#
_symmetry.space_group_name_H-M   'P 1'
#
loop_
_entity.id
_entity.type
_entity.pdbx_description
1 polymer ?
#
loop_
_entity_poly.entity_id
_entity_poly.type
_entity_poly.pdbx_seq_one_letter_code
_entity_poly.pdbx_strand_id
1 'polypeptide(L)'
;KGKGYAPAEKEPTIWHAPGCFNPETGDRITAKEEQKPPKFQDVFGLTLVELAKKNDKITVITPAMPTGSSTCFMMEKFPERSFDVGISEEHAVTFAAGLAKEGLQPFCSIYSTFLQRGFDEVIHDVAIQNLPVTFCIDRAGLVGEDGVTHHGAFDMCYLRCIPNMTIAAPMDEHYLRHLMYLSLIHI
;
A
#
# COMPACT_ATOMS: atom_id res chain seq x y z
N LYS A 1 5.02 20.83 2.79
CA LYS A 1 6.41 21.08 2.37
C LYS A 1 6.42 21.77 1.00
N GLY A 2 7.50 22.52 0.69
CA GLY A 2 7.67 23.16 -0.63
C GLY A 2 6.91 24.48 -0.85
N LYS A 3 6.20 25.02 0.14
CA LYS A 3 5.50 26.30 0.03
C LYS A 3 6.48 27.44 -0.33
N GLY A 4 6.14 28.19 -1.37
CA GLY A 4 6.98 29.23 -1.93
C GLY A 4 7.88 28.78 -3.09
N TYR A 5 7.83 27.47 -3.47
CA TYR A 5 8.53 26.93 -4.63
C TYR A 5 7.52 26.37 -5.62
N ALA A 6 7.27 27.08 -6.71
CA ALA A 6 6.21 26.79 -7.66
C ALA A 6 6.19 25.33 -8.20
N PRO A 7 7.33 24.70 -8.53
CA PRO A 7 7.32 23.30 -8.96
C PRO A 7 6.80 22.34 -7.87
N ALA A 8 7.15 22.59 -6.60
CA ALA A 8 6.71 21.76 -5.48
C ALA A 8 5.22 21.96 -5.13
N GLU A 9 4.71 23.16 -5.34
CA GLU A 9 3.29 23.47 -5.14
C GLU A 9 2.43 22.81 -6.23
N LYS A 10 2.95 22.73 -7.46
CA LYS A 10 2.27 22.09 -8.58
C LYS A 10 2.24 20.56 -8.48
N GLU A 11 3.35 19.95 -8.04
CA GLU A 11 3.52 18.50 -7.99
C GLU A 11 4.10 18.03 -6.65
N PRO A 12 3.36 18.19 -5.55
CA PRO A 12 3.87 17.97 -4.18
C PRO A 12 4.37 16.53 -3.94
N THR A 13 3.81 15.55 -4.62
CA THR A 13 4.22 14.15 -4.49
C THR A 13 5.62 13.91 -5.03
N ILE A 14 5.95 14.45 -6.21
CA ILE A 14 7.27 14.35 -6.83
C ILE A 14 8.29 15.09 -5.99
N TRP A 15 7.92 16.27 -5.50
CA TRP A 15 8.79 17.16 -4.72
C TRP A 15 8.86 16.80 -3.22
N HIS A 16 8.21 15.74 -2.80
CA HIS A 16 8.37 15.20 -1.45
C HIS A 16 9.78 14.67 -1.22
N ALA A 17 10.35 13.98 -2.21
CA ALA A 17 11.73 13.50 -2.23
C ALA A 17 12.25 13.53 -3.69
N PRO A 18 12.59 14.70 -4.23
CA PRO A 18 12.85 14.89 -5.67
C PRO A 18 14.17 14.27 -6.15
N GLY A 19 15.06 13.86 -5.25
CA GLY A 19 16.44 13.50 -5.60
C GLY A 19 17.26 14.74 -6.03
N CYS A 20 18.24 14.54 -6.92
CA CYS A 20 19.04 15.65 -7.47
C CYS A 20 18.24 16.42 -8.53
N PHE A 21 18.27 17.74 -8.46
CA PHE A 21 17.62 18.63 -9.42
C PHE A 21 18.40 19.94 -9.59
N ASN A 22 18.17 20.66 -10.68
CA ASN A 22 18.68 21.99 -10.90
C ASN A 22 17.82 23.01 -10.10
N PRO A 23 18.35 23.72 -9.11
CA PRO A 23 17.55 24.63 -8.28
C PRO A 23 17.02 25.87 -9.03
N GLU A 24 17.64 26.24 -10.15
CA GLU A 24 17.22 27.40 -10.94
C GLU A 24 16.07 27.07 -11.88
N THR A 25 16.14 25.90 -12.53
CA THR A 25 15.12 25.49 -13.55
C THR A 25 14.07 24.57 -12.97
N GLY A 26 14.34 23.86 -11.88
CA GLY A 26 13.47 22.80 -11.34
C GLY A 26 13.60 21.47 -12.08
N ASP A 27 14.48 21.38 -13.08
CA ASP A 27 14.66 20.14 -13.85
C ASP A 27 15.31 19.07 -13.00
N ARG A 28 14.70 17.87 -12.95
CA ARG A 28 15.24 16.73 -12.22
C ARG A 28 16.42 16.11 -12.99
N ILE A 29 17.50 15.86 -12.26
CA ILE A 29 18.67 15.16 -12.79
C ILE A 29 18.41 13.65 -12.59
N THR A 30 17.86 13.01 -13.61
CA THR A 30 17.65 11.55 -13.60
C THR A 30 18.88 10.85 -14.17
N ALA A 31 19.31 9.78 -13.50
CA ALA A 31 20.28 8.85 -14.10
C ALA A 31 19.65 8.22 -15.36
N LYS A 32 20.49 7.81 -16.34
CA LYS A 32 19.98 7.09 -17.51
C LYS A 32 19.14 5.91 -17.06
N GLU A 33 17.94 5.78 -17.66
CA GLU A 33 17.06 4.65 -17.42
C GLU A 33 17.78 3.35 -17.84
N GLU A 34 18.29 2.62 -16.87
CA GLU A 34 18.60 1.22 -17.04
C GLU A 34 17.28 0.44 -17.08
N GLN A 35 17.19 -0.58 -17.92
CA GLN A 35 16.06 -1.52 -17.91
C GLN A 35 16.02 -2.24 -16.54
N LYS A 36 15.19 -1.72 -15.64
CA LYS A 36 14.97 -2.32 -14.32
C LYS A 36 13.73 -3.24 -14.38
N PRO A 37 13.73 -4.33 -13.61
CA PRO A 37 12.51 -5.13 -13.45
C PRO A 37 11.39 -4.25 -12.87
N PRO A 38 10.11 -4.62 -13.09
CA PRO A 38 8.99 -3.90 -12.50
C PRO A 38 9.10 -3.90 -10.97
N LYS A 39 8.67 -2.83 -10.34
CA LYS A 39 8.63 -2.79 -8.88
C LYS A 39 7.47 -3.64 -8.37
N PHE A 40 7.64 -4.30 -7.23
CA PHE A 40 6.58 -5.06 -6.57
C PHE A 40 5.29 -4.23 -6.41
N GLN A 41 5.41 -2.99 -5.95
CA GLN A 41 4.27 -2.09 -5.79
C GLN A 41 3.53 -1.82 -7.10
N ASP A 42 4.23 -1.73 -8.24
CA ASP A 42 3.58 -1.48 -9.54
C ASP A 42 2.83 -2.72 -10.03
N VAL A 43 3.41 -3.91 -9.83
CA VAL A 43 2.72 -5.18 -10.09
C VAL A 43 1.50 -5.35 -9.20
N PHE A 44 1.59 -4.96 -7.92
CA PHE A 44 0.45 -4.90 -7.01
C PHE A 44 -0.66 -4.00 -7.57
N GLY A 45 -0.34 -2.73 -7.86
CA GLY A 45 -1.33 -1.76 -8.33
C GLY A 45 -2.00 -2.17 -9.65
N LEU A 46 -1.22 -2.69 -10.61
CA LEU A 46 -1.76 -3.19 -11.89
C LEU A 46 -2.66 -4.42 -11.69
N THR A 47 -2.25 -5.35 -10.83
CA THR A 47 -3.04 -6.55 -10.51
C THR A 47 -4.34 -6.17 -9.81
N LEU A 48 -4.28 -5.20 -8.88
CA LEU A 48 -5.47 -4.70 -8.19
C LEU A 48 -6.50 -4.13 -9.19
N VAL A 49 -6.06 -3.33 -10.17
CA VAL A 49 -6.93 -2.84 -11.25
C VAL A 49 -7.51 -3.98 -12.07
N GLU A 50 -6.72 -5.01 -12.38
CA GLU A 50 -7.19 -6.19 -13.11
C GLU A 50 -8.29 -6.94 -12.34
N LEU A 51 -8.09 -7.14 -11.05
CA LEU A 51 -9.06 -7.79 -10.16
C LEU A 51 -10.34 -6.96 -10.03
N ALA A 52 -10.21 -5.65 -9.83
CA ALA A 52 -11.33 -4.73 -9.70
C ALA A 52 -12.20 -4.59 -10.95
N LYS A 53 -11.64 -4.85 -12.13
CA LYS A 53 -12.42 -4.95 -13.39
C LYS A 53 -13.34 -6.17 -13.43
N LYS A 54 -12.97 -7.24 -12.71
CA LYS A 54 -13.71 -8.52 -12.68
C LYS A 54 -14.67 -8.62 -11.51
N ASN A 55 -14.43 -7.82 -10.46
CA ASN A 55 -15.19 -7.87 -9.22
C ASN A 55 -15.41 -6.45 -8.68
N ASP A 56 -16.65 -6.02 -8.66
CA ASP A 56 -17.07 -4.68 -8.23
C ASP A 56 -17.01 -4.48 -6.70
N LYS A 57 -16.90 -5.57 -5.94
CA LYS A 57 -16.75 -5.54 -4.48
C LYS A 57 -15.34 -5.16 -4.02
N ILE A 58 -14.35 -5.20 -4.90
CA ILE A 58 -12.98 -4.87 -4.54
C ILE A 58 -12.85 -3.38 -4.30
N THR A 59 -12.30 -3.04 -3.13
CA THR A 59 -11.95 -1.69 -2.72
C THR A 59 -10.49 -1.63 -2.30
N VAL A 60 -9.91 -0.44 -2.31
CA VAL A 60 -8.54 -0.21 -1.81
C VAL A 60 -8.49 0.93 -0.82
N ILE A 61 -7.71 0.76 0.21
CA ILE A 61 -7.46 1.76 1.26
C ILE A 61 -5.96 1.94 1.41
N THR A 62 -5.50 3.18 1.54
CA THR A 62 -4.11 3.48 1.89
C THR A 62 -4.04 4.69 2.82
N PRO A 63 -3.18 4.69 3.84
CA PRO A 63 -2.94 5.85 4.69
C PRO A 63 -1.84 6.74 4.12
N ALA A 64 -2.21 7.73 3.29
CA ALA A 64 -1.33 8.74 2.70
C ALA A 64 -0.20 8.22 1.79
N MET A 65 -0.34 7.00 1.23
CA MET A 65 0.72 6.37 0.43
C MET A 65 0.29 5.97 -0.99
N PRO A 66 -0.51 6.79 -1.71
CA PRO A 66 -1.10 6.36 -2.99
C PRO A 66 -0.06 6.05 -4.06
N THR A 67 1.00 6.84 -4.16
CA THR A 67 2.10 6.62 -5.14
C THR A 67 3.13 5.61 -4.65
N GLY A 68 3.40 5.60 -3.35
CA GLY A 68 4.36 4.68 -2.75
C GLY A 68 3.91 3.22 -2.75
N SER A 69 2.60 2.98 -2.74
CA SER A 69 1.99 1.66 -2.84
C SER A 69 1.40 1.37 -4.23
N SER A 70 1.48 2.29 -5.18
CA SER A 70 0.84 2.23 -6.51
C SER A 70 -0.69 2.02 -6.48
N THR A 71 -1.35 2.32 -5.35
CA THR A 71 -2.82 2.37 -5.27
C THR A 71 -3.41 3.50 -6.11
N CYS A 72 -2.59 4.48 -6.49
CA CYS A 72 -2.97 5.53 -7.44
C CYS A 72 -3.51 4.99 -8.77
N PHE A 73 -3.09 3.81 -9.22
CA PHE A 73 -3.65 3.19 -10.43
C PHE A 73 -5.12 2.79 -10.25
N MET A 74 -5.48 2.33 -9.06
CA MET A 74 -6.87 2.04 -8.73
C MET A 74 -7.68 3.32 -8.56
N MET A 75 -7.11 4.35 -7.92
CA MET A 75 -7.73 5.66 -7.72
C MET A 75 -8.07 6.34 -9.05
N GLU A 76 -7.19 6.19 -10.05
CA GLU A 76 -7.43 6.72 -11.40
C GLU A 76 -8.58 6.01 -12.12
N LYS A 77 -8.70 4.69 -11.98
CA LYS A 77 -9.69 3.87 -12.72
C LYS A 77 -11.02 3.70 -12.00
N PHE A 78 -10.98 3.66 -10.67
CA PHE A 78 -12.13 3.39 -9.81
C PHE A 78 -12.10 4.28 -8.57
N PRO A 79 -12.22 5.63 -8.75
CA PRO A 79 -12.11 6.57 -7.64
C PRO A 79 -13.14 6.32 -6.53
N GLU A 80 -14.33 5.84 -6.87
CA GLU A 80 -15.42 5.53 -5.93
C GLU A 80 -15.16 4.30 -5.04
N ARG A 81 -14.14 3.52 -5.36
CA ARG A 81 -13.73 2.32 -4.63
C ARG A 81 -12.31 2.42 -4.06
N SER A 82 -11.76 3.63 -4.02
CA SER A 82 -10.39 3.90 -3.62
C SER A 82 -10.35 5.00 -2.58
N PHE A 83 -9.72 4.73 -1.44
CA PHE A 83 -9.76 5.61 -0.28
C PHE A 83 -8.35 5.91 0.24
N ASP A 84 -8.01 7.19 0.29
CA ASP A 84 -6.85 7.68 1.05
C ASP A 84 -7.36 8.30 2.35
N VAL A 85 -7.03 7.68 3.46
CA VAL A 85 -7.49 8.11 4.79
C VAL A 85 -6.55 9.10 5.46
N GLY A 86 -5.53 9.57 4.75
CA GLY A 86 -4.47 10.38 5.33
C GLY A 86 -3.52 9.57 6.21
N ILE A 87 -2.68 10.24 7.00
CA ILE A 87 -1.75 9.57 7.93
C ILE A 87 -2.54 9.08 9.15
N SER A 88 -3.21 7.93 8.99
CA SER A 88 -4.11 7.36 10.01
C SER A 88 -4.23 5.85 9.79
N GLU A 89 -3.21 5.11 10.18
CA GLU A 89 -3.09 3.67 9.93
C GLU A 89 -4.16 2.88 10.68
N GLU A 90 -4.44 3.24 11.93
CA GLU A 90 -5.49 2.65 12.76
C GLU A 90 -6.86 2.78 12.08
N HIS A 91 -7.15 4.00 11.59
CA HIS A 91 -8.40 4.25 10.87
C HIS A 91 -8.47 3.44 9.56
N ALA A 92 -7.36 3.26 8.85
CA ALA A 92 -7.33 2.45 7.63
C ALA A 92 -7.76 1.00 7.91
N VAL A 93 -7.30 0.43 9.02
CA VAL A 93 -7.66 -0.95 9.43
C VAL A 93 -9.13 -1.04 9.82
N THR A 94 -9.59 -0.16 10.71
CA THR A 94 -11.00 -0.12 11.16
C THR A 94 -11.97 0.12 9.99
N PHE A 95 -11.60 1.01 9.06
CA PHE A 95 -12.40 1.29 7.87
C PHE A 95 -12.46 0.07 6.94
N ALA A 96 -11.32 -0.63 6.75
CA ALA A 96 -11.30 -1.88 5.99
C ALA A 96 -12.23 -2.94 6.61
N ALA A 97 -12.20 -3.07 7.95
CA ALA A 97 -13.09 -3.98 8.67
C ALA A 97 -14.57 -3.63 8.42
N GLY A 98 -14.93 -2.34 8.46
CA GLY A 98 -16.28 -1.88 8.16
C GLY A 98 -16.73 -2.23 6.74
N LEU A 99 -15.89 -2.00 5.74
CA LEU A 99 -16.17 -2.37 4.35
C LEU A 99 -16.33 -3.89 4.18
N ALA A 100 -15.48 -4.68 4.82
CA ALA A 100 -15.57 -6.14 4.78
C ALA A 100 -16.87 -6.65 5.42
N LYS A 101 -17.31 -6.04 6.51
CA LYS A 101 -18.56 -6.37 7.18
C LYS A 101 -19.79 -6.12 6.31
N GLU A 102 -19.74 -5.11 5.45
CA GLU A 102 -20.78 -4.81 4.45
C GLU A 102 -20.67 -5.66 3.17
N GLY A 103 -19.79 -6.67 3.15
CA GLY A 103 -19.64 -7.62 2.07
C GLY A 103 -18.76 -7.15 0.91
N LEU A 104 -17.96 -6.10 1.11
CA LEU A 104 -16.91 -5.70 0.19
C LEU A 104 -15.62 -6.50 0.43
N GLN A 105 -14.68 -6.43 -0.48
CA GLN A 105 -13.39 -7.10 -0.42
C GLN A 105 -12.26 -6.05 -0.41
N PRO A 106 -11.94 -5.52 0.77
CA PRO A 106 -10.95 -4.46 0.90
C PRO A 106 -9.51 -4.99 0.83
N PHE A 107 -8.71 -4.34 0.02
CA PHE A 107 -7.25 -4.40 0.04
C PHE A 107 -6.73 -3.20 0.82
N CYS A 108 -6.18 -3.44 2.00
CA CYS A 108 -5.61 -2.41 2.88
C CYS A 108 -4.10 -2.35 2.68
N SER A 109 -3.62 -1.32 1.96
CA SER A 109 -2.21 -1.18 1.60
C SER A 109 -1.51 -0.24 2.56
N ILE A 110 -0.65 -0.79 3.42
CA ILE A 110 0.06 -0.09 4.48
C ILE A 110 1.53 -0.53 4.49
N TYR A 111 2.47 0.40 4.74
CA TYR A 111 3.86 0.04 4.95
C TYR A 111 4.05 -0.76 6.24
N SER A 112 4.94 -1.74 6.20
CA SER A 112 5.23 -2.64 7.32
C SER A 112 5.48 -1.92 8.64
N THR A 113 6.38 -0.94 8.65
CA THR A 113 6.69 -0.16 9.85
C THR A 113 5.49 0.65 10.36
N PHE A 114 4.59 1.09 9.47
CA PHE A 114 3.42 1.90 9.85
C PHE A 114 2.26 1.07 10.35
N LEU A 115 2.11 -0.17 9.88
CA LEU A 115 1.07 -1.09 10.35
C LEU A 115 1.21 -1.42 11.85
N GLN A 116 2.39 -1.22 12.45
CA GLN A 116 2.58 -1.39 13.89
C GLN A 116 1.61 -0.53 14.71
N ARG A 117 1.19 0.65 14.21
CA ARG A 117 0.19 1.50 14.87
C ARG A 117 -1.21 0.91 14.83
N GLY A 118 -1.55 0.16 13.78
CA GLY A 118 -2.85 -0.49 13.60
C GLY A 118 -2.92 -1.93 14.09
N PHE A 119 -1.94 -2.39 14.90
CA PHE A 119 -1.89 -3.78 15.35
C PHE A 119 -3.09 -4.19 16.20
N ASP A 120 -3.52 -3.30 17.09
CA ASP A 120 -4.69 -3.54 17.94
C ASP A 120 -5.97 -3.68 17.11
N GLU A 121 -6.16 -2.82 16.13
CA GLU A 121 -7.30 -2.84 15.21
C GLU A 121 -7.30 -4.09 14.31
N VAL A 122 -6.12 -4.57 13.92
CA VAL A 122 -6.02 -5.87 13.20
C VAL A 122 -6.59 -7.00 14.05
N ILE A 123 -6.33 -7.00 15.37
CA ILE A 123 -6.86 -7.99 16.29
C ILE A 123 -8.36 -7.77 16.52
N HIS A 124 -8.75 -6.59 17.02
CA HIS A 124 -10.11 -6.33 17.50
C HIS A 124 -11.12 -6.15 16.36
N ASP A 125 -10.75 -5.39 15.33
CA ASP A 125 -11.72 -5.02 14.31
C ASP A 125 -11.80 -6.05 13.18
N VAL A 126 -10.70 -6.77 12.90
CA VAL A 126 -10.62 -7.71 11.80
C VAL A 126 -10.63 -9.16 12.28
N ALA A 127 -9.59 -9.57 13.04
CA ALA A 127 -9.36 -10.98 13.34
C ALA A 127 -10.40 -11.60 14.27
N ILE A 128 -10.80 -10.92 15.35
CA ILE A 128 -11.84 -11.38 16.28
C ILE A 128 -13.17 -11.58 15.55
N GLN A 129 -13.47 -10.71 14.58
CA GLN A 129 -14.69 -10.78 13.79
C GLN A 129 -14.56 -11.74 12.57
N ASN A 130 -13.37 -12.27 12.33
CA ASN A 130 -13.04 -13.11 11.18
C ASN A 130 -13.46 -12.47 9.84
N LEU A 131 -13.13 -11.20 9.65
CA LEU A 131 -13.50 -10.42 8.46
C LEU A 131 -12.48 -10.62 7.34
N PRO A 132 -12.92 -10.72 6.08
CA PRO A 132 -12.06 -10.95 4.91
C PRO A 132 -11.38 -9.64 4.47
N VAL A 133 -10.36 -9.22 5.18
CA VAL A 133 -9.50 -8.07 4.84
C VAL A 133 -8.17 -8.56 4.32
N THR A 134 -7.77 -8.13 3.12
CA THR A 134 -6.44 -8.41 2.58
C THR A 134 -5.49 -7.26 2.91
N PHE A 135 -4.58 -7.50 3.86
CA PHE A 135 -3.50 -6.54 4.15
C PHE A 135 -2.36 -6.71 3.15
N CYS A 136 -2.07 -5.65 2.42
CA CYS A 136 -0.95 -5.59 1.47
C CYS A 136 0.16 -4.77 2.11
N ILE A 137 1.13 -5.49 2.69
CA ILE A 137 2.20 -4.90 3.50
C ILE A 137 3.39 -4.60 2.61
N ASP A 138 3.57 -3.34 2.28
CA ASP A 138 4.71 -2.88 1.49
C ASP A 138 5.90 -2.51 2.39
N ARG A 139 7.10 -2.46 1.83
CA ARG A 139 8.34 -2.12 2.56
C ARG A 139 8.66 -3.10 3.72
N ALA A 140 8.30 -4.38 3.59
CA ALA A 140 8.76 -5.41 4.53
C ALA A 140 10.26 -5.66 4.34
N GLY A 141 10.98 -5.92 5.45
CA GLY A 141 12.41 -6.12 5.47
C GLY A 141 13.22 -4.81 5.53
N LEU A 142 14.45 -4.83 5.01
CA LEU A 142 15.36 -3.68 4.98
C LEU A 142 15.09 -2.85 3.73
N VAL A 143 14.84 -1.55 3.90
CA VAL A 143 14.37 -0.66 2.83
C VAL A 143 15.40 0.37 2.34
N GLY A 144 16.66 0.24 2.74
CA GLY A 144 17.78 1.03 2.19
C GLY A 144 17.64 2.53 2.43
N GLU A 145 17.37 3.29 1.39
CA GLU A 145 17.38 4.76 1.40
C GLU A 145 16.39 5.40 2.37
N ASP A 146 15.26 4.76 2.63
CA ASP A 146 14.25 5.26 3.58
C ASP A 146 14.72 5.20 5.04
N GLY A 147 15.76 4.40 5.32
CA GLY A 147 16.43 4.34 6.61
C GLY A 147 15.69 3.56 7.70
N VAL A 148 16.23 3.68 8.92
CA VAL A 148 15.82 2.86 10.06
C VAL A 148 14.34 3.02 10.46
N THR A 149 13.73 4.17 10.20
CA THR A 149 12.32 4.42 10.53
C THR A 149 11.35 3.71 9.61
N HIS A 150 11.83 3.14 8.52
CA HIS A 150 11.01 2.46 7.51
C HIS A 150 11.30 0.96 7.40
N HIS A 151 12.27 0.42 8.17
CA HIS A 151 12.53 -1.01 8.17
C HIS A 151 11.35 -1.81 8.70
N GLY A 152 10.87 -2.77 7.92
CA GLY A 152 9.75 -3.65 8.24
C GLY A 152 10.20 -4.99 8.83
N ALA A 153 10.71 -4.99 10.06
CA ALA A 153 11.32 -6.16 10.67
C ALA A 153 10.36 -6.99 11.54
N PHE A 154 9.19 -6.48 11.90
CA PHE A 154 8.36 -7.06 12.96
C PHE A 154 7.02 -7.63 12.53
N ASP A 155 6.53 -7.27 11.35
CA ASP A 155 5.20 -7.64 10.84
C ASP A 155 4.93 -9.14 10.86
N MET A 156 5.83 -9.96 10.33
CA MET A 156 5.66 -11.42 10.36
C MET A 156 5.60 -11.97 11.79
N CYS A 157 6.36 -11.38 12.72
CA CYS A 157 6.38 -11.84 14.11
C CYS A 157 5.05 -11.56 14.83
N TYR A 158 4.54 -10.33 14.74
CA TYR A 158 3.32 -9.98 15.47
C TYR A 158 2.05 -10.48 14.78
N LEU A 159 2.02 -10.56 13.45
CA LEU A 159 0.86 -11.11 12.75
C LEU A 159 0.71 -12.62 12.95
N ARG A 160 1.80 -13.36 13.10
CA ARG A 160 1.75 -14.81 13.35
C ARG A 160 1.08 -15.22 14.64
N CYS A 161 1.01 -14.34 15.64
CA CYS A 161 0.34 -14.66 16.89
C CYS A 161 -1.19 -14.48 16.84
N ILE A 162 -1.71 -13.92 15.74
CA ILE A 162 -3.15 -13.66 15.57
C ILE A 162 -3.82 -14.91 14.96
N PRO A 163 -4.83 -15.50 15.63
CA PRO A 163 -5.59 -16.62 15.07
C PRO A 163 -6.29 -16.25 13.76
N ASN A 164 -6.45 -17.23 12.87
CA ASN A 164 -7.10 -17.10 11.56
C ASN A 164 -6.40 -16.14 10.58
N MET A 165 -5.18 -15.71 10.89
CA MET A 165 -4.38 -14.89 9.99
C MET A 165 -3.52 -15.76 9.07
N THR A 166 -3.67 -15.60 7.77
CA THR A 166 -2.79 -16.21 6.77
C THR A 166 -1.73 -15.21 6.33
N ILE A 167 -0.46 -15.59 6.41
CA ILE A 167 0.67 -14.72 6.03
C ILE A 167 1.38 -15.35 4.84
N ALA A 168 1.61 -14.55 3.80
CA ALA A 168 2.34 -14.95 2.61
C ALA A 168 3.39 -13.89 2.24
N ALA A 169 4.59 -14.34 1.86
CA ALA A 169 5.67 -13.51 1.37
C ALA A 169 6.04 -13.95 -0.05
N PRO A 170 5.67 -13.22 -1.10
CA PRO A 170 5.98 -13.58 -2.48
C PRO A 170 7.48 -13.48 -2.75
N MET A 171 8.03 -14.47 -3.47
CA MET A 171 9.44 -14.47 -3.87
C MET A 171 9.73 -13.53 -5.03
N ASP A 172 8.75 -13.31 -5.88
CA ASP A 172 8.84 -12.47 -7.07
C ASP A 172 7.48 -11.83 -7.41
N GLU A 173 7.47 -10.97 -8.40
CA GLU A 173 6.30 -10.20 -8.83
C GLU A 173 5.21 -11.09 -9.45
N HIS A 174 5.62 -12.18 -10.09
CA HIS A 174 4.68 -13.16 -10.66
C HIS A 174 3.93 -13.90 -9.54
N TYR A 175 4.67 -14.30 -8.51
CA TYR A 175 4.09 -14.97 -7.34
C TYR A 175 3.19 -14.01 -6.54
N LEU A 176 3.58 -12.73 -6.41
CA LEU A 176 2.70 -11.70 -5.81
C LEU A 176 1.34 -11.64 -6.51
N ARG A 177 1.34 -11.59 -7.83
CA ARG A 177 0.11 -11.55 -8.61
C ARG A 177 -0.78 -12.76 -8.32
N HIS A 178 -0.22 -13.96 -8.25
CA HIS A 178 -0.97 -15.17 -7.91
C HIS A 178 -1.53 -15.14 -6.48
N LEU A 179 -0.76 -14.68 -5.51
CA LEU A 179 -1.22 -14.55 -4.13
C LEU A 179 -2.39 -13.57 -3.99
N MET A 180 -2.39 -12.48 -4.75
CA MET A 180 -3.52 -11.54 -4.78
C MET A 180 -4.81 -12.19 -5.32
N TYR A 181 -4.71 -13.05 -6.35
CA TYR A 181 -5.86 -13.83 -6.80
C TYR A 181 -6.30 -14.84 -5.74
N LEU A 182 -5.35 -15.50 -5.10
CA LEU A 182 -5.63 -16.51 -4.08
C LEU A 182 -6.32 -15.91 -2.86
N SER A 183 -5.95 -14.67 -2.47
CA SER A 183 -6.58 -13.98 -1.32
C SER A 183 -8.08 -13.79 -1.49
N LEU A 184 -8.57 -13.65 -2.71
CA LEU A 184 -10.01 -13.52 -3.00
C LEU A 184 -10.80 -14.82 -2.90
N ILE A 185 -10.12 -15.96 -2.83
CA ILE A 185 -10.75 -17.30 -2.83
C ILE A 185 -10.73 -17.91 -1.42
N HIS A 186 -9.70 -17.59 -0.63
CA HIS A 186 -9.39 -18.26 0.64
C HIS A 186 -9.52 -17.38 1.89
N ILE A 187 -9.87 -16.11 1.72
CA ILE A 187 -10.09 -15.20 2.85
C ILE A 187 -11.59 -15.07 3.15
#